data_8eab6a711c5edb085b643d977010f585
#
_entry.id   8eab6a711c5edb085b643d977010f585
#
_cell.length_a   1.000
_cell.length_b   1.000
_cell.length_c   1.000
_cell.angle_alpha   90.00
_cell.angle_beta   90.00
_cell.angle_gamma   90.00
#
_symmetry.space_group_name_H-M   'P 1'
#
loop_
_entity.id
_entity.type
_entity.pdbx_description
1 polymer ?
#
loop_
_entity_poly.entity_id
_entity_poly.type
_entity_poly.pdbx_seq_one_letter_code
_entity_poly.pdbx_strand_id
1 'polypeptide(L)'
;MYKILFLLFITFNLFANQLKIASYNVENLFDLKVDNSEHAEFVPNSKSQWNEKNFNIKLNNLIKVIEDLDADIIALQEIENRELIQLLLKKLPEYKYYSFIKYPDSAIGIGFLSKIEIKENTNLDVKFRTKQFRPILETTFVCEDIEF
;
A
#
# COMPACT_ATOMS: atom_id res chain seq x y z
N MET A 1 -2.77 11.72 67.60
CA MET A 1 -3.17 10.77 66.58
C MET A 1 -3.09 11.42 65.23
N TYR A 2 -2.03 11.19 64.46
CA TYR A 2 -1.87 11.72 63.08
C TYR A 2 -2.49 10.71 62.12
N LYS A 3 -3.51 11.12 61.36
CA LYS A 3 -4.07 10.34 60.26
C LYS A 3 -3.16 10.52 59.05
N ILE A 4 -2.41 9.48 58.68
CA ILE A 4 -1.63 9.43 57.41
C ILE A 4 -2.64 9.17 56.30
N LEU A 5 -2.85 10.19 55.45
CA LEU A 5 -3.63 10.06 54.24
C LEU A 5 -2.74 9.42 53.16
N PHE A 6 -2.97 8.15 52.86
CA PHE A 6 -2.27 7.44 51.77
C PHE A 6 -2.89 7.84 50.45
N LEU A 7 -2.24 8.73 49.73
CA LEU A 7 -2.67 9.15 48.39
C LEU A 7 -2.18 8.08 47.38
N LEU A 8 -3.10 7.21 46.95
CA LEU A 8 -2.82 6.21 45.92
C LEU A 8 -2.74 6.92 44.56
N PHE A 9 -1.54 7.16 44.04
CA PHE A 9 -1.34 7.59 42.67
C PHE A 9 -1.57 6.43 41.71
N ILE A 10 -2.75 6.35 41.10
CA ILE A 10 -3.01 5.45 40.00
C ILE A 10 -2.45 6.15 38.73
N THR A 11 -1.27 5.74 38.30
CA THR A 11 -0.73 6.15 37.01
C THR A 11 -1.47 5.38 35.92
N PHE A 12 -2.41 6.05 35.24
CA PHE A 12 -2.94 5.55 33.98
C PHE A 12 -1.83 5.72 32.92
N ASN A 13 -1.26 4.60 32.49
CA ASN A 13 -0.46 4.59 31.29
C ASN A 13 -1.42 4.75 30.09
N LEU A 14 -1.57 5.96 29.61
CA LEU A 14 -2.21 6.24 28.33
C LEU A 14 -1.23 5.76 27.24
N PHE A 15 -1.37 4.52 26.79
CA PHE A 15 -0.75 4.08 25.56
C PHE A 15 -1.47 4.77 24.41
N ALA A 16 -0.91 5.87 23.92
CA ALA A 16 -1.35 6.44 22.66
C ALA A 16 -0.91 5.46 21.56
N ASN A 17 -1.86 4.73 20.97
CA ASN A 17 -1.59 3.95 19.78
C ASN A 17 -1.19 4.92 18.66
N GLN A 18 0.05 4.81 18.19
CA GLN A 18 0.52 5.60 17.06
C GLN A 18 0.14 4.89 15.77
N LEU A 19 -0.59 5.57 14.90
CA LEU A 19 -0.86 5.12 13.54
C LEU A 19 0.31 5.51 12.63
N LYS A 20 0.96 4.52 12.03
CA LYS A 20 2.07 4.73 11.10
C LYS A 20 1.62 4.58 9.67
N ILE A 21 1.63 5.68 8.93
CA ILE A 21 1.27 5.71 7.52
C ILE A 21 2.51 6.00 6.68
N ALA A 22 2.73 5.23 5.62
CA ALA A 22 3.82 5.42 4.68
C ALA A 22 3.30 5.60 3.26
N SER A 23 4.09 6.28 2.44
CA SER A 23 3.89 6.37 0.98
C SER A 23 5.17 5.90 0.29
N TYR A 24 5.05 4.96 -0.65
CA TYR A 24 6.19 4.35 -1.30
C TYR A 24 5.93 4.15 -2.79
N ASN A 25 6.66 4.88 -3.64
CA ASN A 25 6.72 4.61 -5.07
C ASN A 25 7.66 3.41 -5.29
N VAL A 26 7.13 2.32 -5.83
CA VAL A 26 7.88 1.07 -6.02
C VAL A 26 8.73 1.07 -7.29
N GLU A 27 8.77 2.18 -8.03
CA GLU A 27 9.53 2.31 -9.28
C GLU A 27 9.22 1.19 -10.28
N ASN A 28 7.95 1.10 -10.68
CA ASN A 28 7.46 0.15 -11.69
C ASN A 28 7.56 -1.32 -11.26
N LEU A 29 6.54 -1.82 -10.59
CA LEU A 29 6.37 -3.25 -10.35
C LEU A 29 5.48 -3.84 -11.44
N PHE A 30 6.09 -4.55 -12.41
CA PHE A 30 5.42 -5.28 -13.49
C PHE A 30 5.49 -6.78 -13.26
N ASP A 31 4.49 -7.53 -13.72
CA ASP A 31 4.52 -8.98 -13.72
C ASP A 31 5.27 -9.55 -14.94
N LEU A 32 5.09 -10.83 -15.23
CA LEU A 32 5.74 -11.50 -16.36
C LEU A 32 4.77 -11.89 -17.48
N LYS A 33 3.54 -11.37 -17.43
CA LYS A 33 2.55 -11.52 -18.50
C LYS A 33 2.67 -10.34 -19.45
N VAL A 34 2.26 -10.54 -20.69
CA VAL A 34 2.21 -9.48 -21.69
C VAL A 34 0.75 -9.16 -21.95
N ASP A 35 0.31 -7.95 -21.57
CA ASP A 35 -1.03 -7.44 -21.88
C ASP A 35 -1.04 -6.25 -22.85
N ASN A 36 0.15 -5.84 -23.31
CA ASN A 36 0.43 -4.70 -24.18
C ASN A 36 0.24 -3.32 -23.53
N SER A 37 0.13 -3.26 -22.22
CA SER A 37 0.16 -1.99 -21.46
C SER A 37 1.53 -1.69 -20.85
N GLU A 38 2.46 -2.65 -20.87
CA GLU A 38 3.76 -2.56 -20.23
C GLU A 38 4.64 -1.50 -20.87
N HIS A 39 5.47 -0.86 -20.07
CA HIS A 39 6.59 -0.09 -20.59
C HIS A 39 7.60 -1.01 -21.26
N ALA A 40 8.25 -0.54 -22.32
CA ALA A 40 9.14 -1.34 -23.18
C ALA A 40 10.25 -2.07 -22.38
N GLU A 41 10.73 -1.48 -21.31
CA GLU A 41 11.74 -2.04 -20.41
C GLU A 41 11.23 -3.18 -19.51
N PHE A 42 9.91 -3.34 -19.39
CA PHE A 42 9.27 -4.38 -18.58
C PHE A 42 8.57 -5.47 -19.40
N VAL A 43 8.67 -5.42 -20.73
CA VAL A 43 8.19 -6.52 -21.58
C VAL A 43 9.05 -7.76 -21.32
N PRO A 44 8.48 -8.87 -20.83
CA PRO A 44 9.24 -10.05 -20.42
C PRO A 44 10.02 -10.69 -21.58
N ASN A 45 11.23 -11.14 -21.28
CA ASN A 45 12.12 -11.82 -22.21
C ASN A 45 12.45 -11.04 -23.50
N SER A 46 12.24 -9.74 -23.46
CA SER A 46 12.65 -8.80 -24.51
C SER A 46 14.11 -8.36 -24.33
N LYS A 47 14.54 -7.36 -25.10
CA LYS A 47 15.86 -6.75 -24.92
C LYS A 47 16.04 -6.07 -23.56
N SER A 48 14.97 -5.82 -22.83
CA SER A 48 14.93 -5.20 -21.50
C SER A 48 15.56 -6.03 -20.40
N GLN A 49 15.74 -7.33 -20.60
CA GLN A 49 16.16 -8.27 -19.56
C GLN A 49 15.16 -8.46 -18.39
N TRP A 50 13.93 -7.95 -18.51
CA TRP A 50 12.89 -8.23 -17.53
C TRP A 50 12.50 -9.72 -17.64
N ASN A 51 12.74 -10.46 -16.58
CA ASN A 51 12.57 -11.91 -16.54
C ASN A 51 12.28 -12.35 -15.09
N GLU A 52 11.98 -13.64 -14.92
CA GLU A 52 11.62 -14.20 -13.60
C GLU A 52 12.67 -13.93 -12.52
N LYS A 53 13.96 -14.00 -12.86
CA LYS A 53 15.03 -13.70 -11.89
C LYS A 53 14.96 -12.26 -11.41
N ASN A 54 14.87 -11.31 -12.34
CA ASN A 54 14.86 -9.88 -12.02
C ASN A 54 13.55 -9.48 -11.32
N PHE A 55 12.42 -10.05 -11.74
CA PHE A 55 11.14 -9.91 -11.04
C PHE A 55 11.23 -10.38 -9.58
N ASN A 56 11.78 -11.58 -9.33
CA ASN A 56 11.92 -12.11 -7.98
C ASN A 56 12.87 -11.28 -7.12
N ILE A 57 13.96 -10.76 -7.67
CA ILE A 57 14.86 -9.83 -6.96
C ILE A 57 14.10 -8.57 -6.56
N LYS A 58 13.39 -7.95 -7.51
CA LYS A 58 12.57 -6.75 -7.26
C LYS A 58 11.53 -6.99 -6.18
N LEU A 59 10.76 -8.07 -6.31
CA LEU A 59 9.72 -8.45 -5.38
C LEU A 59 10.26 -8.67 -3.96
N ASN A 60 11.36 -9.40 -3.82
CA ASN A 60 11.97 -9.67 -2.52
C ASN A 60 12.52 -8.41 -1.86
N ASN A 61 13.15 -7.52 -2.63
CA ASN A 61 13.63 -6.24 -2.12
C ASN A 61 12.45 -5.35 -1.66
N LEU A 62 11.36 -5.34 -2.41
CA LEU A 62 10.16 -4.59 -2.07
C LEU A 62 9.52 -5.11 -0.77
N ILE A 63 9.39 -6.44 -0.64
CA ILE A 63 8.88 -7.08 0.58
C ILE A 63 9.73 -6.64 1.78
N LYS A 64 11.06 -6.73 1.66
CA LYS A 64 11.96 -6.32 2.74
C LYS A 64 11.78 -4.85 3.13
N VAL A 65 11.66 -3.95 2.15
CA VAL A 65 11.42 -2.52 2.45
C VAL A 65 10.09 -2.34 3.18
N ILE A 66 9.04 -3.05 2.78
CA ILE A 66 7.73 -2.96 3.43
C ILE A 66 7.79 -3.51 4.87
N GLU A 67 8.49 -4.62 5.11
CA GLU A 67 8.74 -5.17 6.44
C GLU A 67 9.55 -4.19 7.31
N ASP A 68 10.62 -3.61 6.78
CA ASP A 68 11.47 -2.63 7.50
C ASP A 68 10.71 -1.33 7.81
N LEU A 69 9.77 -0.91 6.93
CA LEU A 69 8.89 0.23 7.18
C LEU A 69 7.94 -0.04 8.35
N ASP A 70 7.46 -1.26 8.51
CA ASP A 70 6.51 -1.67 9.54
C ASP A 70 5.37 -0.66 9.77
N ALA A 71 4.80 -0.17 8.68
CA ALA A 71 3.70 0.79 8.74
C ALA A 71 2.36 0.06 8.83
N ASP A 72 1.35 0.72 9.44
CA ASP A 72 -0.01 0.18 9.52
C ASP A 72 -0.74 0.29 8.19
N ILE A 73 -0.43 1.35 7.42
CA ILE A 73 -0.97 1.61 6.09
C ILE A 73 0.17 2.06 5.18
N ILE A 74 0.25 1.47 3.99
CA ILE A 74 1.22 1.87 2.97
C ILE A 74 0.49 2.21 1.67
N ALA A 75 0.61 3.46 1.21
CA ALA A 75 0.22 3.86 -0.12
C ALA A 75 1.33 3.48 -1.11
N LEU A 76 0.99 2.66 -2.10
CA LEU A 76 1.91 2.17 -3.12
C LEU A 76 1.59 2.80 -4.48
N GLN A 77 2.61 3.27 -5.17
CA GLN A 77 2.51 3.81 -6.53
C GLN A 77 3.30 2.97 -7.52
N GLU A 78 2.89 3.03 -8.79
CA GLU A 78 3.55 2.37 -9.92
C GLU A 78 3.49 0.84 -9.88
N ILE A 79 2.32 0.31 -9.53
CA ILE A 79 2.02 -1.13 -9.60
C ILE A 79 1.20 -1.40 -10.85
N GLU A 80 1.60 -2.38 -11.64
CA GLU A 80 0.95 -2.71 -12.90
C GLU A 80 -0.50 -3.16 -12.74
N ASN A 81 -0.75 -4.10 -11.83
CA ASN A 81 -2.07 -4.72 -11.72
C ASN A 81 -2.43 -5.14 -10.29
N ARG A 82 -3.70 -5.53 -10.13
CA ARG A 82 -4.27 -5.97 -8.86
C ARG A 82 -3.63 -7.27 -8.35
N GLU A 83 -3.26 -8.16 -9.25
CA GLU A 83 -2.66 -9.46 -8.93
C GLU A 83 -1.32 -9.29 -8.21
N LEU A 84 -0.56 -8.26 -8.55
CA LEU A 84 0.70 -7.93 -7.86
C LEU A 84 0.48 -7.43 -6.43
N ILE A 85 -0.55 -6.61 -6.18
CA ILE A 85 -0.93 -6.23 -4.80
C ILE A 85 -1.37 -7.46 -4.01
N GLN A 86 -2.16 -8.34 -4.60
CA GLN A 86 -2.56 -9.59 -3.96
C GLN A 86 -1.37 -10.53 -3.69
N LEU A 87 -0.37 -10.52 -4.57
CA LEU A 87 0.87 -11.26 -4.36
C LEU A 87 1.66 -10.71 -3.16
N LEU A 88 1.77 -9.38 -3.04
CA LEU A 88 2.38 -8.74 -1.88
C LEU A 88 1.62 -9.10 -0.60
N LEU A 89 0.29 -9.04 -0.61
CA LEU A 89 -0.55 -9.41 0.54
C LEU A 89 -0.30 -10.85 1.00
N LYS A 90 -0.14 -11.79 0.05
CA LYS A 90 0.19 -13.20 0.37
C LYS A 90 1.59 -13.36 0.99
N LYS A 91 2.52 -12.49 0.67
CA LYS A 91 3.90 -12.52 1.16
C LYS A 91 4.08 -11.78 2.49
N LEU A 92 3.17 -10.87 2.81
CA LEU A 92 3.19 -9.98 3.96
C LEU A 92 1.97 -10.27 4.87
N PRO A 93 1.99 -11.33 5.70
CA PRO A 93 0.81 -11.82 6.41
C PRO A 93 0.24 -10.86 7.45
N GLU A 94 0.97 -9.83 7.83
CA GLU A 94 0.49 -8.77 8.72
C GLU A 94 -0.51 -7.83 8.05
N TYR A 95 -0.37 -7.65 6.71
CA TYR A 95 -1.32 -6.87 5.92
C TYR A 95 -2.49 -7.75 5.52
N LYS A 96 -3.72 -7.30 5.80
CA LYS A 96 -4.94 -8.09 5.58
C LYS A 96 -5.88 -7.47 4.58
N TYR A 97 -5.69 -6.19 4.32
CA TYR A 97 -6.56 -5.41 3.45
C TYR A 97 -5.74 -4.74 2.35
N TYR A 98 -6.36 -4.54 1.21
CA TYR A 98 -5.78 -3.79 0.11
C TYR A 98 -6.85 -3.05 -0.67
N SER A 99 -6.45 -1.97 -1.33
CA SER A 99 -7.20 -1.33 -2.39
C SER A 99 -6.31 -1.13 -3.61
N PHE A 100 -6.91 -0.99 -4.79
CA PHE A 100 -6.16 -0.79 -6.03
C PHE A 100 -7.02 -0.16 -7.10
N ILE A 101 -6.46 0.81 -7.81
CA ILE A 101 -7.04 1.39 -9.01
C ILE A 101 -5.99 1.57 -10.10
N LYS A 102 -6.39 1.29 -11.33
CA LYS A 102 -5.67 1.60 -12.58
C LYS A 102 -6.69 1.92 -13.66
N TYR A 103 -6.44 2.92 -14.50
CA TYR A 103 -7.22 3.08 -15.73
C TYR A 103 -6.88 1.97 -16.72
N PRO A 104 -7.84 1.54 -17.57
CA PRO A 104 -7.64 0.42 -18.50
C PRO A 104 -6.48 0.61 -19.47
N ASP A 105 -6.21 1.86 -19.86
CA ASP A 105 -5.16 2.28 -20.80
C ASP A 105 -3.86 2.74 -20.12
N SER A 106 -3.79 2.64 -18.79
CA SER A 106 -2.58 2.97 -18.02
C SER A 106 -1.71 1.74 -17.83
N ALA A 107 -0.39 1.90 -17.94
CA ALA A 107 0.56 0.84 -17.63
C ALA A 107 0.61 0.52 -16.13
N ILE A 108 0.38 1.52 -15.28
CA ILE A 108 0.56 1.44 -13.83
C ILE A 108 -0.62 2.06 -13.09
N GLY A 109 -0.87 1.56 -11.88
CA GLY A 109 -1.88 2.03 -10.95
C GLY A 109 -1.30 2.39 -9.59
N ILE A 110 -2.21 2.64 -8.67
CA ILE A 110 -1.95 2.96 -7.25
C ILE A 110 -2.82 2.09 -6.36
N GLY A 111 -2.38 1.86 -5.13
CA GLY A 111 -3.16 1.11 -4.16
C GLY A 111 -2.64 1.26 -2.74
N PHE A 112 -3.33 0.63 -1.82
CA PHE A 112 -2.91 0.53 -0.42
C PHE A 112 -2.73 -0.93 -0.02
N LEU A 113 -1.75 -1.18 0.84
CA LEU A 113 -1.71 -2.32 1.74
C LEU A 113 -2.00 -1.82 3.15
N SER A 114 -2.83 -2.54 3.91
CA SER A 114 -3.23 -2.12 5.25
C SER A 114 -3.32 -3.29 6.21
N LYS A 115 -2.82 -3.10 7.44
CA LYS A 115 -3.08 -3.95 8.61
C LYS A 115 -4.47 -3.65 9.19
N ILE A 116 -4.98 -2.44 8.94
CA ILE A 116 -6.23 -1.88 9.44
C ILE A 116 -7.34 -2.09 8.39
N GLU A 117 -8.55 -2.29 8.85
CA GLU A 117 -9.70 -2.52 7.99
C GLU A 117 -9.95 -1.36 7.02
N ILE A 118 -10.21 -1.71 5.76
CA ILE A 118 -10.68 -0.78 4.74
C ILE A 118 -12.20 -0.87 4.66
N LYS A 119 -12.89 0.22 4.99
CA LYS A 119 -14.34 0.32 4.94
C LYS A 119 -14.85 0.60 3.54
N GLU A 120 -14.23 1.56 2.85
CA GLU A 120 -14.68 2.04 1.56
C GLU A 120 -13.53 2.50 0.69
N ASN A 121 -13.71 2.35 -0.63
CA ASN A 121 -12.81 2.87 -1.64
C ASN A 121 -13.60 3.64 -2.68
N THR A 122 -13.20 4.87 -2.93
CA THR A 122 -13.80 5.74 -3.95
C THR A 122 -12.76 6.13 -4.99
N ASN A 123 -13.13 6.03 -6.25
CA ASN A 123 -12.30 6.44 -7.38
C ASN A 123 -12.73 7.82 -7.83
N LEU A 124 -11.83 8.79 -7.75
CA LEU A 124 -12.07 10.14 -8.19
C LEU A 124 -11.37 10.40 -9.51
N ASP A 125 -12.16 10.68 -10.53
CA ASP A 125 -11.67 11.04 -11.86
C ASP A 125 -11.31 12.53 -11.89
N VAL A 126 -10.06 12.84 -12.20
CA VAL A 126 -9.61 14.22 -12.38
C VAL A 126 -9.46 14.54 -13.84
N LYS A 127 -10.27 15.50 -14.31
CA LYS A 127 -10.24 15.99 -15.69
C LYS A 127 -10.02 17.51 -15.71
N PHE A 128 -9.15 17.96 -16.58
CA PHE A 128 -9.01 19.39 -16.87
C PHE A 128 -9.06 19.61 -18.36
N ARG A 129 -10.10 20.28 -18.84
CA ARG A 129 -10.42 20.42 -20.26
C ARG A 129 -10.58 19.05 -20.92
N THR A 130 -9.73 18.72 -21.91
CA THR A 130 -9.72 17.43 -22.62
C THR A 130 -8.71 16.43 -22.05
N LYS A 131 -7.89 16.85 -21.05
CA LYS A 131 -6.86 16.00 -20.48
C LYS A 131 -7.40 15.26 -19.25
N GLN A 132 -7.32 13.94 -19.29
CA GLN A 132 -7.55 13.09 -18.13
C GLN A 132 -6.23 12.91 -17.38
N PHE A 133 -6.27 13.03 -16.05
CA PHE A 133 -5.14 12.77 -15.18
C PHE A 133 -5.25 11.36 -14.61
N ARG A 134 -4.22 10.90 -13.89
CA ARG A 134 -4.28 9.64 -13.16
C ARG A 134 -5.42 9.68 -12.14
N PRO A 135 -6.09 8.53 -11.85
CA PRO A 135 -7.15 8.49 -10.86
C PRO A 135 -6.61 8.83 -9.47
N ILE A 136 -7.47 9.40 -8.64
CA ILE A 136 -7.21 9.49 -7.21
C ILE A 136 -7.97 8.35 -6.54
N LEU A 137 -7.27 7.58 -5.73
CA LEU A 137 -7.85 6.55 -4.88
C LEU A 137 -8.05 7.13 -3.48
N GLU A 138 -9.28 7.37 -3.12
CA GLU A 138 -9.68 7.69 -1.76
C GLU A 138 -10.04 6.39 -1.04
N THR A 139 -9.49 6.19 0.16
CA THR A 139 -9.72 4.97 0.93
C THR A 139 -10.02 5.35 2.38
N THR A 140 -11.16 4.91 2.88
CA THR A 140 -11.56 5.10 4.28
C THR A 140 -11.13 3.88 5.09
N PHE A 141 -10.38 4.13 6.15
CA PHE A 141 -9.92 3.10 7.09
C PHE A 141 -10.71 3.17 8.40
N VAL A 142 -10.82 2.04 9.10
CA VAL A 142 -11.46 1.95 10.41
C VAL A 142 -10.49 1.39 11.43
N CYS A 143 -10.25 2.15 12.49
CA CYS A 143 -9.45 1.71 13.64
C CYS A 143 -10.20 2.05 14.94
N GLU A 144 -10.53 1.02 15.74
CA GLU A 144 -11.23 1.20 17.02
C GLU A 144 -12.49 2.10 16.92
N ASP A 145 -13.35 1.84 15.92
CA ASP A 145 -14.56 2.61 15.61
C ASP A 145 -14.33 4.06 15.12
N ILE A 146 -13.09 4.46 14.87
CA ILE A 146 -12.75 5.74 14.26
C ILE A 146 -12.50 5.55 12.76
N GLU A 147 -13.21 6.32 11.96
CA GLU A 147 -13.04 6.39 10.50
C GLU A 147 -12.13 7.57 10.13
N PHE A 148 -11.21 7.36 9.18
CA PHE A 148 -10.31 8.40 8.69
C PHE A 148 -9.86 8.15 7.26
#